data_133ac3de232d9dbac60a7f10f046dbb5
#
_entry.id   133ac3de232d9dbac60a7f10f046dbb5
#
_cell.length_a   1.000
_cell.length_b   1.000
_cell.length_c   1.000
_cell.angle_alpha   90.00
_cell.angle_beta   90.00
_cell.angle_gamma   90.00
#
_symmetry.space_group_name_H-M   'P 1'
#
loop_
_entity.id
_entity.type
_entity.pdbx_description
1 polymer ?
#
loop_
_entity_poly.entity_id
_entity_poly.type
_entity_poly.pdbx_seq_one_letter_code
_entity_poly.pdbx_strand_id
1 'polypeptide(L)'
;MTFFPLAFIIISAIRGVFFAAAKRALFCPFTGEYIMDYKKYFSKIAYEMKPSGIRKYFDIAATMPDCISLGVGEPNFVTPEVGCKAAIKSIEDGITRYTSNSGLIQLRKLISRYMETRYGLSYNPDNEIITTVGVSEGIDIAFMALLNPGDEVLLPEPCFVSYAPAVLLAGGVPVVVKCVKENGFIITPEMLEEKITPKTKAILMCYPNNPTGAIMTKEQLQAVAPVFEKHDLIVLSDEVYSELTYGGLNHVSIASLPRMRERTIVFNGFSKGFAMTGWRLGYVCAPKEIIEQVLKIHQYMIMCAPTAAQYAAAALLEDGLSNDFAEVAKMREEYDRKRKFLYRSLGEMGLECFEPKGAFYMFPSVESTGVDGETFVERLIHEYKVCCPAGIAFGEAGYYHIRISYAYAMEQIEKGVERMAKFVKQLRSEMK
;
A
#
# COMPACT_ATOMS: atom_id res chain seq x y z
N MET A 1 -18.82 -14.57 79.40
CA MET A 1 -19.24 -15.68 78.52
C MET A 1 -19.54 -15.11 77.14
N THR A 2 -18.60 -15.21 76.32
CA THR A 2 -18.55 -15.64 74.90
C THR A 2 -19.53 -14.98 73.95
N PHE A 3 -19.12 -13.93 73.30
CA PHE A 3 -19.60 -13.43 72.03
C PHE A 3 -18.41 -13.39 71.02
N PHE A 4 -18.08 -14.54 70.44
CA PHE A 4 -17.25 -14.66 69.26
C PHE A 4 -17.54 -16.03 68.66
N PRO A 5 -18.36 -16.09 67.62
CA PRO A 5 -17.87 -16.57 66.31
C PRO A 5 -18.64 -16.08 65.08
N LEU A 6 -19.63 -15.18 65.16
CA LEU A 6 -20.40 -14.78 63.96
C LEU A 6 -19.64 -13.79 63.07
N ALA A 7 -18.76 -12.97 63.64
CA ALA A 7 -18.01 -11.98 62.88
C ALA A 7 -17.00 -12.60 61.92
N PHE A 8 -16.44 -13.78 62.21
CA PHE A 8 -15.44 -14.45 61.37
C PHE A 8 -16.03 -15.12 60.14
N ILE A 9 -17.30 -15.59 60.24
CA ILE A 9 -17.98 -16.23 59.08
C ILE A 9 -18.47 -15.16 58.09
N ILE A 10 -18.92 -14.01 58.56
CA ILE A 10 -19.34 -12.89 57.70
C ILE A 10 -18.15 -12.28 56.97
N ILE A 11 -16.99 -12.13 57.62
CA ILE A 11 -15.76 -11.60 56.99
C ILE A 11 -15.20 -12.59 55.94
N SER A 12 -15.32 -13.91 56.17
CA SER A 12 -14.91 -14.94 55.21
C SER A 12 -15.84 -14.98 53.98
N ALA A 13 -17.15 -14.83 54.16
CA ALA A 13 -18.13 -14.80 53.08
C ALA A 13 -17.96 -13.52 52.22
N ILE A 14 -17.73 -12.36 52.87
CA ILE A 14 -17.47 -11.09 52.18
C ILE A 14 -16.14 -11.15 51.44
N ARG A 15 -15.08 -11.76 51.99
CA ARG A 15 -13.83 -11.99 51.26
C ARG A 15 -14.00 -12.89 50.01
N GLY A 16 -14.83 -13.95 50.11
CA GLY A 16 -15.10 -14.84 48.97
C GLY A 16 -15.85 -14.14 47.82
N VAL A 17 -16.82 -13.29 48.14
CA VAL A 17 -17.58 -12.51 47.14
C VAL A 17 -16.71 -11.40 46.51
N PHE A 18 -15.86 -10.74 47.31
CA PHE A 18 -14.91 -9.74 46.78
C PHE A 18 -13.81 -10.36 45.93
N PHE A 19 -13.33 -11.59 46.23
CA PHE A 19 -12.34 -12.27 45.42
C PHE A 19 -12.90 -12.80 44.08
N ALA A 20 -14.19 -13.11 44.02
CA ALA A 20 -14.86 -13.51 42.77
C ALA A 20 -15.18 -12.30 41.87
N ALA A 21 -15.46 -11.12 42.46
CA ALA A 21 -15.64 -9.87 41.72
C ALA A 21 -14.31 -9.23 41.29
N ALA A 22 -13.22 -9.43 42.08
CA ALA A 22 -11.89 -8.86 41.78
C ALA A 22 -11.17 -9.50 40.59
N LYS A 23 -11.64 -10.63 40.04
CA LYS A 23 -11.13 -11.20 38.80
C LYS A 23 -11.59 -10.46 37.53
N ARG A 24 -12.43 -9.42 37.65
CA ARG A 24 -12.99 -8.66 36.51
C ARG A 24 -12.59 -7.19 36.46
N ALA A 25 -11.84 -6.68 37.45
CA ALA A 25 -11.37 -5.30 37.45
C ALA A 25 -9.95 -5.23 38.02
N LEU A 26 -9.01 -4.66 37.26
CA LEU A 26 -7.73 -4.24 37.75
C LEU A 26 -7.92 -2.95 38.57
N PHE A 27 -7.94 -3.06 39.92
CA PHE A 27 -8.03 -1.91 40.82
C PHE A 27 -6.63 -1.34 41.03
N CYS A 28 -6.40 -0.09 40.65
CA CYS A 28 -5.17 0.61 40.98
C CYS A 28 -5.24 1.05 42.46
N PRO A 29 -4.39 0.52 43.36
CA PRO A 29 -4.51 0.77 44.80
C PRO A 29 -4.14 2.19 45.20
N PHE A 30 -3.61 3.02 44.30
CA PHE A 30 -3.07 4.36 44.61
C PHE A 30 -4.02 5.52 44.23
N THR A 31 -4.97 5.34 43.31
CA THR A 31 -5.86 6.44 42.86
C THR A 31 -7.33 6.19 43.07
N GLY A 32 -7.75 4.99 43.47
CA GLY A 32 -9.15 4.60 43.54
C GLY A 32 -9.90 4.55 42.21
N GLU A 33 -9.14 4.67 41.10
CA GLU A 33 -9.73 4.65 39.75
C GLU A 33 -10.03 3.22 39.30
N TYR A 34 -11.19 3.03 38.75
CA TYR A 34 -11.60 1.78 38.12
C TYR A 34 -10.96 1.65 36.76
N ILE A 35 -9.96 0.77 36.63
CA ILE A 35 -9.31 0.47 35.35
C ILE A 35 -10.11 -0.60 34.61
N MET A 36 -10.75 -0.21 33.52
CA MET A 36 -11.54 -1.08 32.65
C MET A 36 -10.62 -1.98 31.82
N ASP A 37 -10.86 -3.29 31.85
CA ASP A 37 -10.20 -4.20 30.92
C ASP A 37 -10.84 -4.09 29.52
N TYR A 38 -10.20 -3.34 28.63
CA TYR A 38 -10.69 -3.10 27.28
C TYR A 38 -10.50 -4.30 26.33
N LYS A 39 -9.61 -5.25 26.63
CA LYS A 39 -9.30 -6.39 25.73
C LYS A 39 -10.54 -7.19 25.34
N LYS A 40 -11.46 -7.39 26.26
CA LYS A 40 -12.69 -8.17 26.03
C LYS A 40 -13.69 -7.51 25.08
N TYR A 41 -13.50 -6.22 24.73
CA TYR A 41 -14.40 -5.49 23.84
C TYR A 41 -13.88 -5.41 22.40
N PHE A 42 -12.60 -5.69 22.18
CA PHE A 42 -12.03 -5.64 20.84
C PHE A 42 -12.36 -6.89 20.04
N SER A 43 -12.56 -6.72 18.73
CA SER A 43 -12.59 -7.87 17.82
C SER A 43 -11.24 -8.57 17.84
N LYS A 44 -11.25 -9.90 17.63
CA LYS A 44 -10.02 -10.69 17.57
C LYS A 44 -9.03 -10.14 16.52
N ILE A 45 -9.55 -9.79 15.34
CA ILE A 45 -8.72 -9.27 14.24
C ILE A 45 -8.06 -7.94 14.64
N ALA A 46 -8.80 -6.99 15.20
CA ALA A 46 -8.23 -5.70 15.61
C ALA A 46 -7.20 -5.84 16.73
N TYR A 47 -7.40 -6.80 17.64
CA TYR A 47 -6.49 -7.05 18.76
C TYR A 47 -5.20 -7.75 18.36
N GLU A 48 -5.28 -8.70 17.40
CA GLU A 48 -4.13 -9.50 16.95
C GLU A 48 -3.34 -8.81 15.82
N MET A 49 -3.95 -7.85 15.11
CA MET A 49 -3.30 -7.12 14.03
C MET A 49 -2.12 -6.29 14.54
N LYS A 50 -0.95 -6.48 13.94
CA LYS A 50 0.24 -5.70 14.27
C LYS A 50 0.14 -4.30 13.65
N PRO A 51 0.64 -3.26 14.31
CA PRO A 51 0.82 -1.94 13.70
C PRO A 51 1.71 -2.02 12.45
N SER A 52 1.53 -1.07 11.53
CA SER A 52 2.34 -1.02 10.30
C SER A 52 3.84 -0.97 10.61
N GLY A 53 4.59 -1.96 10.11
CA GLY A 53 6.03 -2.09 10.34
C GLY A 53 6.89 -0.94 9.81
N ILE A 54 6.32 -0.11 8.90
CA ILE A 54 7.03 1.07 8.37
C ILE A 54 6.86 2.31 9.26
N ARG A 55 5.79 2.40 10.08
CA ARG A 55 5.44 3.61 10.84
C ARG A 55 6.45 3.89 11.95
N LYS A 56 6.94 2.86 12.63
CA LYS A 56 7.92 2.99 13.72
C LYS A 56 9.14 3.83 13.31
N TYR A 57 9.62 3.68 12.09
CA TYR A 57 10.81 4.40 11.60
C TYR A 57 10.52 5.89 11.36
N PHE A 58 9.32 6.22 10.87
CA PHE A 58 8.91 7.62 10.68
C PHE A 58 8.70 8.35 12.00
N ASP A 59 8.10 7.69 12.98
CA ASP A 59 7.89 8.26 14.31
C ASP A 59 9.24 8.54 15.00
N ILE A 60 10.23 7.64 14.86
CA ILE A 60 11.59 7.87 15.36
C ILE A 60 12.23 9.05 14.62
N ALA A 61 12.20 9.06 13.29
CA ALA A 61 12.80 10.13 12.48
C ALA A 61 12.21 11.51 12.79
N ALA A 62 10.90 11.58 13.06
CA ALA A 62 10.22 12.84 13.40
C ALA A 62 10.71 13.46 14.72
N THR A 63 11.28 12.66 15.62
CA THR A 63 11.86 13.15 16.90
C THR A 63 13.32 13.57 16.78
N MET A 64 13.99 13.31 15.65
CA MET A 64 15.42 13.54 15.47
C MET A 64 15.66 14.77 14.57
N PRO A 65 16.28 15.83 15.09
CA PRO A 65 16.78 16.93 14.26
C PRO A 65 17.75 16.42 13.20
N ASP A 66 17.69 17.02 11.99
CA ASP A 66 18.56 16.71 10.84
C ASP A 66 18.46 15.28 10.30
N CYS A 67 17.42 14.53 10.66
CA CYS A 67 17.16 13.22 10.07
C CYS A 67 16.68 13.37 8.63
N ILE A 68 17.37 12.70 7.71
CA ILE A 68 16.99 12.64 6.30
C ILE A 68 16.05 11.43 6.11
N SER A 69 14.77 11.69 5.84
CA SER A 69 13.83 10.64 5.50
C SER A 69 13.92 10.31 4.01
N LEU A 70 14.14 9.04 3.68
CA LEU A 70 14.03 8.46 2.34
C LEU A 70 13.00 7.31 2.32
N GLY A 71 12.08 7.34 3.28
CA GLY A 71 11.16 6.21 3.51
C GLY A 71 9.72 6.45 3.04
N VAL A 72 9.26 7.70 2.98
CA VAL A 72 7.86 7.99 2.64
C VAL A 72 7.62 7.78 1.14
N GLY A 73 6.53 7.12 0.81
CA GLY A 73 6.13 6.84 -0.57
C GLY A 73 5.20 7.91 -1.15
N GLU A 74 5.64 9.18 -1.15
CA GLU A 74 4.88 10.31 -1.69
C GLU A 74 5.68 11.08 -2.75
N PRO A 75 5.03 11.52 -3.85
CA PRO A 75 5.66 12.42 -4.80
C PRO A 75 6.19 13.68 -4.12
N ASN A 76 7.40 14.10 -4.47
CA ASN A 76 7.95 15.38 -4.03
C ASN A 76 7.55 16.55 -4.96
N PHE A 77 6.54 16.34 -5.75
CA PHE A 77 5.91 17.37 -6.61
C PHE A 77 4.60 17.82 -5.99
N VAL A 78 4.21 19.05 -6.31
CA VAL A 78 2.85 19.53 -6.04
C VAL A 78 1.91 19.07 -7.14
N THR A 79 0.64 18.91 -6.81
CA THR A 79 -0.41 18.66 -7.80
C THR A 79 -0.38 19.74 -8.89
N PRO A 80 -0.44 19.39 -10.19
CA PRO A 80 -0.44 20.37 -11.27
C PRO A 80 -1.51 21.44 -11.10
N GLU A 81 -1.15 22.68 -11.45
CA GLU A 81 -1.95 23.88 -11.13
C GLU A 81 -3.38 23.82 -11.68
N VAL A 82 -3.59 23.20 -12.86
CA VAL A 82 -4.91 23.06 -13.48
C VAL A 82 -5.88 22.30 -12.57
N GLY A 83 -5.41 21.26 -11.89
CA GLY A 83 -6.21 20.52 -10.91
C GLY A 83 -6.51 21.34 -9.66
N CYS A 84 -5.50 22.01 -9.10
CA CYS A 84 -5.69 22.89 -7.94
C CYS A 84 -6.70 24.00 -8.22
N LYS A 85 -6.61 24.67 -9.36
CA LYS A 85 -7.56 25.74 -9.77
C LYS A 85 -8.98 25.22 -9.91
N ALA A 86 -9.16 24.02 -10.50
CA ALA A 86 -10.48 23.40 -10.65
C ALA A 86 -11.13 23.08 -9.30
N ALA A 87 -10.35 22.57 -8.34
CA ALA A 87 -10.85 22.32 -6.99
C ALA A 87 -11.24 23.61 -6.27
N ILE A 88 -10.40 24.65 -6.31
CA ILE A 88 -10.69 25.97 -5.72
C ILE A 88 -11.98 26.52 -6.31
N LYS A 89 -12.09 26.53 -7.64
CA LYS A 89 -13.29 26.99 -8.31
C LYS A 89 -14.54 26.22 -7.91
N SER A 90 -14.47 24.90 -7.76
CA SER A 90 -15.62 24.10 -7.33
C SER A 90 -16.13 24.52 -5.94
N ILE A 91 -15.22 24.92 -5.04
CA ILE A 91 -15.57 25.41 -3.70
C ILE A 91 -16.15 26.82 -3.79
N GLU A 92 -15.56 27.73 -4.56
CA GLU A 92 -16.04 29.11 -4.80
C GLU A 92 -17.44 29.12 -5.43
N ASP A 93 -17.70 28.19 -6.35
CA ASP A 93 -19.01 28.03 -6.99
C ASP A 93 -20.05 27.34 -6.05
N GLY A 94 -19.69 27.04 -4.80
CA GLY A 94 -20.58 26.43 -3.82
C GLY A 94 -20.90 24.96 -4.10
N ILE A 95 -20.08 24.25 -4.89
CA ILE A 95 -20.27 22.82 -5.19
C ILE A 95 -19.73 21.98 -4.04
N THR A 96 -20.47 21.96 -2.93
CA THR A 96 -20.06 21.31 -1.67
C THR A 96 -20.97 20.16 -1.25
N ARG A 97 -21.82 19.68 -2.17
CA ARG A 97 -22.76 18.58 -1.95
C ARG A 97 -22.15 17.23 -2.37
N TYR A 98 -22.78 16.16 -1.93
CA TYR A 98 -22.43 14.80 -2.38
C TYR A 98 -22.55 14.68 -3.91
N THR A 99 -21.64 13.93 -4.48
CA THR A 99 -21.79 13.45 -5.88
C THR A 99 -22.66 12.19 -5.91
N SER A 100 -22.86 11.61 -7.10
CA SER A 100 -23.32 10.23 -7.19
C SER A 100 -22.39 9.29 -6.41
N ASN A 101 -22.92 8.21 -5.86
CA ASN A 101 -22.12 7.19 -5.18
C ASN A 101 -20.98 6.67 -6.08
N SER A 102 -21.22 6.49 -7.36
CA SER A 102 -20.19 6.09 -8.33
C SER A 102 -19.17 7.20 -8.65
N GLY A 103 -19.41 8.43 -8.18
CA GLY A 103 -18.63 9.63 -8.52
C GLY A 103 -19.21 10.43 -9.68
N LEU A 104 -18.60 11.58 -9.98
CA LEU A 104 -18.99 12.48 -11.07
C LEU A 104 -18.94 11.76 -12.41
N ILE A 105 -20.04 11.81 -13.18
CA ILE A 105 -20.09 11.16 -14.49
C ILE A 105 -19.06 11.73 -15.48
N GLN A 106 -18.77 13.04 -15.39
CA GLN A 106 -17.73 13.67 -16.21
C GLN A 106 -16.37 13.06 -15.92
N LEU A 107 -16.02 12.89 -14.64
CA LEU A 107 -14.75 12.25 -14.26
C LEU A 107 -14.71 10.80 -14.73
N ARG A 108 -15.78 10.03 -14.56
CA ARG A 108 -15.84 8.63 -15.01
C ARG A 108 -15.69 8.48 -16.54
N LYS A 109 -16.26 9.42 -17.32
CA LYS A 109 -16.05 9.48 -18.78
C LYS A 109 -14.59 9.79 -19.13
N LEU A 110 -13.95 10.69 -18.38
CA LEU A 110 -12.53 11.00 -18.59
C LEU A 110 -11.62 9.83 -18.16
N ILE A 111 -11.94 9.13 -17.07
CA ILE A 111 -11.24 7.89 -16.69
C ILE A 111 -11.38 6.83 -17.79
N SER A 112 -12.59 6.62 -18.34
CA SER A 112 -12.80 5.67 -19.44
C SER A 112 -11.91 6.00 -20.65
N ARG A 113 -11.86 7.26 -21.07
CA ARG A 113 -10.98 7.71 -22.18
C ARG A 113 -9.51 7.55 -21.84
N TYR A 114 -9.10 7.86 -20.60
CA TYR A 114 -7.73 7.69 -20.13
C TYR A 114 -7.31 6.22 -20.19
N MET A 115 -8.14 5.30 -19.67
CA MET A 115 -7.87 3.87 -19.69
C MET A 115 -7.76 3.33 -21.12
N GLU A 116 -8.62 3.80 -22.03
CA GLU A 116 -8.56 3.43 -23.43
C GLU A 116 -7.29 3.96 -24.11
N THR A 117 -6.99 5.24 -23.92
CA THR A 117 -5.84 5.89 -24.59
C THR A 117 -4.51 5.35 -24.09
N ARG A 118 -4.36 5.14 -22.78
CA ARG A 118 -3.08 4.74 -22.16
C ARG A 118 -2.85 3.24 -22.13
N TYR A 119 -3.92 2.44 -21.97
CA TYR A 119 -3.80 1.00 -21.69
C TYR A 119 -4.61 0.13 -22.65
N GLY A 120 -5.35 0.71 -23.59
CA GLY A 120 -6.19 -0.03 -24.53
C GLY A 120 -7.38 -0.72 -23.86
N LEU A 121 -7.83 -0.22 -22.70
CA LEU A 121 -8.90 -0.80 -21.90
C LEU A 121 -10.18 0.05 -22.00
N SER A 122 -11.23 -0.52 -22.55
CA SER A 122 -12.53 0.13 -22.65
C SER A 122 -13.44 -0.30 -21.49
N TYR A 123 -13.90 0.67 -20.69
CA TYR A 123 -14.86 0.51 -19.60
C TYR A 123 -16.03 1.47 -19.77
N ASN A 124 -17.25 0.97 -19.56
CA ASN A 124 -18.45 1.81 -19.62
C ASN A 124 -18.47 2.74 -18.37
N PRO A 125 -18.43 4.08 -18.57
CA PRO A 125 -18.42 5.03 -17.47
C PRO A 125 -19.70 5.00 -16.61
N ASP A 126 -20.80 4.46 -17.11
CA ASP A 126 -22.06 4.44 -16.37
C ASP A 126 -22.11 3.34 -15.29
N ASN A 127 -21.46 2.19 -15.53
CA ASN A 127 -21.62 1.02 -14.67
C ASN A 127 -20.38 0.14 -14.49
N GLU A 128 -19.22 0.48 -15.05
CA GLU A 128 -17.97 -0.27 -14.91
C GLU A 128 -16.86 0.53 -14.24
N ILE A 129 -17.15 1.76 -13.79
CA ILE A 129 -16.19 2.66 -13.12
C ILE A 129 -16.82 3.27 -11.88
N ILE A 130 -16.11 3.22 -10.76
CA ILE A 130 -16.43 3.99 -9.54
C ILE A 130 -15.20 4.76 -9.07
N THR A 131 -15.42 5.95 -8.47
CA THR A 131 -14.38 6.71 -7.80
C THR A 131 -14.36 6.36 -6.31
N THR A 132 -13.17 6.29 -5.71
CA THR A 132 -12.96 5.84 -4.33
C THR A 132 -12.09 6.82 -3.55
N VAL A 133 -12.09 6.73 -2.22
CA VAL A 133 -11.22 7.50 -1.31
C VAL A 133 -9.80 6.92 -1.34
N GLY A 134 -9.13 7.12 -2.49
CA GLY A 134 -7.86 6.48 -2.84
C GLY A 134 -8.04 5.01 -3.22
N VAL A 135 -6.97 4.43 -3.77
CA VAL A 135 -6.89 3.00 -4.14
C VAL A 135 -7.09 2.09 -2.92
N SER A 136 -6.68 2.54 -1.73
CA SER A 136 -6.80 1.75 -0.50
C SER A 136 -8.26 1.37 -0.19
N GLU A 137 -9.18 2.34 -0.26
CA GLU A 137 -10.62 2.03 -0.10
C GLU A 137 -11.09 1.06 -1.19
N GLY A 138 -10.69 1.31 -2.45
CA GLY A 138 -11.06 0.43 -3.57
C GLY A 138 -10.72 -1.03 -3.33
N ILE A 139 -9.52 -1.31 -2.82
CA ILE A 139 -9.05 -2.66 -2.47
C ILE A 139 -9.87 -3.25 -1.31
N ASP A 140 -10.07 -2.48 -0.23
CA ASP A 140 -10.80 -2.93 0.95
C ASP A 140 -12.25 -3.33 0.60
N ILE A 141 -12.97 -2.46 -0.14
CA ILE A 141 -14.36 -2.74 -0.52
C ILE A 141 -14.47 -3.87 -1.57
N ALA A 142 -13.46 -4.06 -2.41
CA ALA A 142 -13.43 -5.19 -3.34
C ALA A 142 -13.27 -6.51 -2.59
N PHE A 143 -12.37 -6.60 -1.61
CA PHE A 143 -12.27 -7.79 -0.77
C PHE A 143 -13.54 -8.05 0.03
N MET A 144 -14.15 -7.03 0.62
CA MET A 144 -15.43 -7.17 1.32
C MET A 144 -16.56 -7.67 0.42
N ALA A 145 -16.54 -7.30 -0.87
CA ALA A 145 -17.53 -7.76 -1.84
C ALA A 145 -17.27 -9.20 -2.35
N LEU A 146 -16.02 -9.63 -2.33
CA LEU A 146 -15.61 -10.90 -2.92
C LEU A 146 -15.50 -12.04 -1.89
N LEU A 147 -14.96 -11.77 -0.69
CA LEU A 147 -14.50 -12.82 0.21
C LEU A 147 -15.57 -13.28 1.19
N ASN A 148 -15.67 -14.59 1.37
CA ASN A 148 -16.29 -15.22 2.52
C ASN A 148 -15.21 -15.61 3.54
N PRO A 149 -15.58 -15.84 4.82
CA PRO A 149 -14.62 -16.33 5.81
C PRO A 149 -13.91 -17.60 5.36
N GLY A 150 -12.58 -17.54 5.31
CA GLY A 150 -11.72 -18.66 4.93
C GLY A 150 -11.38 -18.76 3.44
N ASP A 151 -11.91 -17.89 2.57
CA ASP A 151 -11.46 -17.75 1.19
C ASP A 151 -9.99 -17.27 1.16
N GLU A 152 -9.17 -17.87 0.32
CA GLU A 152 -7.75 -17.57 0.20
C GLU A 152 -7.48 -16.54 -0.90
N VAL A 153 -6.55 -15.63 -0.63
CA VAL A 153 -6.05 -14.63 -1.58
C VAL A 153 -4.54 -14.77 -1.69
N LEU A 154 -4.05 -15.01 -2.92
CA LEU A 154 -2.62 -15.02 -3.19
C LEU A 154 -2.06 -13.60 -3.12
N LEU A 155 -0.96 -13.43 -2.38
CA LEU A 155 -0.24 -12.17 -2.24
C LEU A 155 1.23 -12.37 -2.65
N PRO A 156 1.65 -11.92 -3.84
CA PRO A 156 3.06 -11.87 -4.21
C PRO A 156 3.84 -10.94 -3.27
N GLU A 157 4.80 -11.48 -2.52
CA GLU A 157 5.70 -10.73 -1.62
C GLU A 157 7.12 -10.64 -2.20
N PRO A 158 7.82 -9.51 -2.04
CA PRO A 158 7.48 -8.33 -1.23
C PRO A 158 6.34 -7.51 -1.82
N CYS A 159 5.45 -6.99 -0.97
CA CYS A 159 4.31 -6.21 -1.40
C CYS A 159 3.96 -5.08 -0.40
N PHE A 160 3.02 -4.22 -0.79
CA PHE A 160 2.60 -3.13 0.08
C PHE A 160 1.95 -3.64 1.37
N VAL A 161 2.35 -3.07 2.49
CA VAL A 161 2.05 -3.54 3.87
C VAL A 161 0.55 -3.65 4.20
N SER A 162 -0.33 -2.98 3.45
CA SER A 162 -1.77 -2.98 3.72
C SER A 162 -2.52 -4.14 3.07
N TYR A 163 -1.91 -4.92 2.18
CA TYR A 163 -2.66 -5.94 1.43
C TYR A 163 -3.08 -7.12 2.32
N ALA A 164 -2.17 -7.69 3.09
CA ALA A 164 -2.52 -8.78 4.02
C ALA A 164 -3.55 -8.33 5.09
N PRO A 165 -3.41 -7.14 5.73
CA PRO A 165 -4.47 -6.58 6.58
C PRO A 165 -5.82 -6.44 5.89
N ALA A 166 -5.88 -5.97 4.65
CA ALA A 166 -7.15 -5.83 3.91
C ALA A 166 -7.86 -7.16 3.69
N VAL A 167 -7.11 -8.22 3.33
CA VAL A 167 -7.63 -9.59 3.20
C VAL A 167 -8.17 -10.09 4.54
N LEU A 168 -7.41 -9.91 5.64
CA LEU A 168 -7.82 -10.35 6.98
C LEU A 168 -9.08 -9.60 7.46
N LEU A 169 -9.17 -8.28 7.25
CA LEU A 169 -10.33 -7.47 7.63
C LEU A 169 -11.59 -7.89 6.89
N ALA A 170 -11.47 -8.38 5.66
CA ALA A 170 -12.57 -8.94 4.89
C ALA A 170 -12.90 -10.40 5.26
N GLY A 171 -12.21 -11.01 6.25
CA GLY A 171 -12.42 -12.39 6.69
C GLY A 171 -11.69 -13.44 5.85
N GLY A 172 -10.89 -13.03 4.87
CA GLY A 172 -10.09 -13.92 4.04
C GLY A 172 -8.78 -14.36 4.68
N VAL A 173 -8.07 -15.24 3.99
CA VAL A 173 -6.77 -15.79 4.39
C VAL A 173 -5.72 -15.35 3.37
N PRO A 174 -4.73 -14.51 3.75
CA PRO A 174 -3.63 -14.17 2.85
C PRO A 174 -2.68 -15.37 2.69
N VAL A 175 -2.40 -15.73 1.43
CA VAL A 175 -1.47 -16.81 1.07
C VAL A 175 -0.29 -16.21 0.33
N VAL A 176 0.88 -16.27 0.94
CA VAL A 176 2.10 -15.64 0.40
C VAL A 176 2.66 -16.43 -0.79
N VAL A 177 2.92 -15.71 -1.89
CA VAL A 177 3.72 -16.18 -3.03
C VAL A 177 5.06 -15.44 -2.98
N LYS A 178 6.11 -16.13 -2.55
CA LYS A 178 7.42 -15.52 -2.30
C LYS A 178 8.16 -15.25 -3.61
N CYS A 179 8.26 -13.97 -4.00
CA CYS A 179 9.08 -13.51 -5.12
C CYS A 179 10.47 -13.08 -4.63
N VAL A 180 11.50 -13.41 -5.40
CA VAL A 180 12.90 -13.17 -5.04
C VAL A 180 13.61 -12.38 -6.14
N LYS A 181 14.78 -11.82 -5.83
CA LYS A 181 15.56 -11.00 -6.78
C LYS A 181 15.99 -11.79 -8.02
N GLU A 182 16.25 -13.09 -7.88
CA GLU A 182 16.70 -13.97 -8.94
C GLU A 182 15.68 -14.10 -10.08
N ASN A 183 14.40 -13.92 -9.78
CA ASN A 183 13.32 -13.86 -10.78
C ASN A 183 12.80 -12.44 -11.04
N GLY A 184 13.54 -11.39 -10.59
CA GLY A 184 13.14 -10.00 -10.77
C GLY A 184 11.96 -9.56 -9.91
N PHE A 185 11.66 -10.24 -8.81
CA PHE A 185 10.51 -10.01 -7.93
C PHE A 185 9.15 -10.10 -8.64
N ILE A 186 9.05 -10.99 -9.64
CA ILE A 186 7.81 -11.26 -10.36
C ILE A 186 7.29 -12.67 -10.04
N ILE A 187 6.00 -12.87 -10.25
CA ILE A 187 5.37 -14.19 -10.16
C ILE A 187 5.62 -15.01 -11.42
N THR A 188 5.70 -16.34 -11.26
CA THR A 188 5.72 -17.30 -12.37
C THR A 188 4.57 -18.29 -12.24
N PRO A 189 4.20 -18.99 -13.33
CA PRO A 189 3.15 -20.04 -13.27
C PRO A 189 3.41 -21.09 -12.20
N GLU A 190 4.64 -21.55 -12.07
CA GLU A 190 5.05 -22.61 -11.11
C GLU A 190 4.83 -22.15 -9.67
N MET A 191 5.21 -20.91 -9.35
CA MET A 191 5.02 -20.33 -8.02
C MET A 191 3.53 -20.22 -7.64
N LEU A 192 2.68 -19.92 -8.61
CA LEU A 192 1.23 -19.84 -8.42
C LEU A 192 0.63 -21.22 -8.21
N GLU A 193 0.95 -22.19 -9.09
CA GLU A 193 0.45 -23.56 -9.00
C GLU A 193 0.83 -24.23 -7.67
N GLU A 194 1.98 -23.93 -7.10
CA GLU A 194 2.41 -24.44 -5.79
C GLU A 194 1.49 -23.97 -4.64
N LYS A 195 0.92 -22.77 -4.74
CA LYS A 195 0.17 -22.10 -3.66
C LYS A 195 -1.34 -22.19 -3.81
N ILE A 196 -1.85 -22.50 -5.00
CA ILE A 196 -3.28 -22.57 -5.26
C ILE A 196 -3.89 -23.79 -4.58
N THR A 197 -4.99 -23.59 -3.86
CA THR A 197 -5.81 -24.62 -3.24
C THR A 197 -7.27 -24.49 -3.72
N PRO A 198 -8.16 -25.45 -3.41
CA PRO A 198 -9.59 -25.32 -3.69
C PRO A 198 -10.27 -24.11 -2.98
N LYS A 199 -9.61 -23.46 -2.02
CA LYS A 199 -10.09 -22.25 -1.33
C LYS A 199 -9.57 -20.96 -1.95
N THR A 200 -8.60 -21.06 -2.84
CA THR A 200 -8.02 -19.88 -3.49
C THR A 200 -9.05 -19.25 -4.42
N LYS A 201 -9.40 -18.01 -4.15
CA LYS A 201 -10.45 -17.26 -4.87
C LYS A 201 -9.89 -16.13 -5.71
N ALA A 202 -8.80 -15.52 -5.25
CA ALA A 202 -8.26 -14.34 -5.91
C ALA A 202 -6.75 -14.22 -5.73
N ILE A 203 -6.16 -13.36 -6.54
CA ILE A 203 -4.80 -12.86 -6.38
C ILE A 203 -4.83 -11.33 -6.37
N LEU A 204 -4.04 -10.68 -5.49
CA LEU A 204 -3.76 -9.26 -5.59
C LEU A 204 -2.35 -9.05 -6.11
N MET A 205 -2.23 -8.42 -7.28
CA MET A 205 -0.97 -8.05 -7.93
C MET A 205 -0.76 -6.54 -7.86
N CYS A 206 0.48 -6.09 -7.65
CA CYS A 206 0.86 -4.68 -7.75
C CYS A 206 2.09 -4.55 -8.63
N TYR A 207 1.89 -4.09 -9.86
CA TYR A 207 2.95 -3.78 -10.81
C TYR A 207 2.61 -2.49 -11.56
N PRO A 208 3.53 -1.49 -11.59
CA PRO A 208 4.84 -1.45 -10.97
C PRO A 208 4.79 -1.60 -9.44
N ASN A 209 5.75 -2.36 -8.90
CA ASN A 209 5.68 -2.88 -7.53
C ASN A 209 6.23 -1.89 -6.48
N ASN A 210 5.53 -1.79 -5.37
CA ASN A 210 6.04 -1.27 -4.10
C ASN A 210 6.27 -2.49 -3.18
N PRO A 211 7.51 -2.84 -2.78
CA PRO A 211 8.67 -1.94 -2.61
C PRO A 211 9.76 -2.04 -3.69
N THR A 212 9.72 -2.96 -4.64
CA THR A 212 10.87 -3.39 -5.44
C THR A 212 11.12 -2.54 -6.70
N GLY A 213 10.06 -1.86 -7.20
CA GLY A 213 10.09 -1.21 -8.50
C GLY A 213 10.07 -2.18 -9.69
N ALA A 214 9.77 -3.46 -9.46
CA ALA A 214 9.58 -4.45 -10.51
C ALA A 214 8.35 -4.13 -11.37
N ILE A 215 8.40 -4.51 -12.62
CA ILE A 215 7.29 -4.51 -13.58
C ILE A 215 7.13 -5.91 -14.15
N MET A 216 5.96 -6.21 -14.71
CA MET A 216 5.78 -7.38 -15.55
C MET A 216 5.62 -6.96 -17.01
N THR A 217 6.37 -7.62 -17.90
CA THR A 217 6.21 -7.42 -19.33
C THR A 217 4.96 -8.13 -19.84
N LYS A 218 4.55 -7.82 -21.08
CA LYS A 218 3.41 -8.48 -21.72
C LYS A 218 3.58 -10.00 -21.75
N GLU A 219 4.79 -10.47 -22.10
CA GLU A 219 5.12 -11.90 -22.17
C GLU A 219 5.03 -12.57 -20.80
N GLN A 220 5.49 -11.92 -19.74
CA GLN A 220 5.40 -12.42 -18.38
C GLN A 220 3.95 -12.48 -17.89
N LEU A 221 3.14 -11.47 -18.21
CA LEU A 221 1.71 -11.48 -17.93
C LEU A 221 0.97 -12.58 -18.72
N GLN A 222 1.32 -12.77 -20.00
CA GLN A 222 0.80 -13.86 -20.83
C GLN A 222 1.15 -15.26 -20.30
N ALA A 223 2.29 -15.40 -19.64
CA ALA A 223 2.70 -16.68 -19.04
C ALA A 223 1.82 -17.05 -17.83
N VAL A 224 1.44 -16.09 -16.99
CA VAL A 224 0.64 -16.34 -15.78
C VAL A 224 -0.87 -16.34 -16.02
N ALA A 225 -1.38 -15.64 -17.02
CA ALA A 225 -2.80 -15.53 -17.32
C ALA A 225 -3.52 -16.88 -17.45
N PRO A 226 -2.96 -17.93 -18.09
CA PRO A 226 -3.60 -19.25 -18.19
C PRO A 226 -3.80 -19.92 -16.82
N VAL A 227 -2.98 -19.63 -15.81
CA VAL A 227 -3.16 -20.15 -14.46
C VAL A 227 -4.42 -19.57 -13.82
N PHE A 228 -4.64 -18.26 -13.98
CA PHE A 228 -5.83 -17.59 -13.46
C PHE A 228 -7.11 -18.09 -14.14
N GLU A 229 -7.04 -18.37 -15.42
CA GLU A 229 -8.16 -18.98 -16.16
C GLU A 229 -8.45 -20.40 -15.70
N LYS A 230 -7.41 -21.24 -15.61
CA LYS A 230 -7.51 -22.66 -15.23
C LYS A 230 -8.14 -22.85 -13.84
N HIS A 231 -7.81 -21.97 -12.90
CA HIS A 231 -8.29 -22.03 -11.52
C HIS A 231 -9.44 -21.07 -11.22
N ASP A 232 -9.99 -20.42 -12.24
CA ASP A 232 -11.09 -19.45 -12.14
C ASP A 232 -10.88 -18.36 -11.10
N LEU A 233 -9.67 -17.81 -11.03
CA LEU A 233 -9.30 -16.78 -10.06
C LEU A 233 -9.74 -15.39 -10.53
N ILE A 234 -10.18 -14.56 -9.58
CA ILE A 234 -10.33 -13.12 -9.75
C ILE A 234 -8.96 -12.46 -9.54
N VAL A 235 -8.60 -11.56 -10.44
CA VAL A 235 -7.35 -10.79 -10.37
C VAL A 235 -7.65 -9.38 -9.88
N LEU A 236 -7.09 -9.00 -8.73
CA LEU A 236 -7.07 -7.64 -8.24
C LEU A 236 -5.73 -7.02 -8.68
N SER A 237 -5.77 -6.05 -9.61
CA SER A 237 -4.57 -5.42 -10.17
C SER A 237 -4.44 -4.00 -9.67
N ASP A 238 -3.52 -3.77 -8.72
CA ASP A 238 -3.17 -2.42 -8.25
C ASP A 238 -2.14 -1.81 -9.21
N GLU A 239 -2.61 -0.87 -10.03
CA GLU A 239 -1.86 -0.21 -11.09
C GLU A 239 -1.58 1.27 -10.78
N VAL A 240 -1.61 1.66 -9.51
CA VAL A 240 -1.45 3.06 -9.08
C VAL A 240 -0.14 3.71 -9.54
N TYR A 241 0.89 2.92 -9.86
CA TYR A 241 2.17 3.37 -10.40
C TYR A 241 2.29 3.25 -11.92
N SER A 242 1.22 2.98 -12.65
CA SER A 242 1.23 2.69 -14.10
C SER A 242 1.89 3.78 -14.96
N GLU A 243 1.79 5.06 -14.58
CA GLU A 243 2.46 6.17 -15.26
C GLU A 243 3.98 6.26 -14.99
N LEU A 244 4.45 5.55 -13.96
CA LEU A 244 5.84 5.62 -13.50
C LEU A 244 6.60 4.36 -13.93
N THR A 245 6.86 4.25 -15.24
CA THR A 245 7.72 3.24 -15.85
C THR A 245 8.90 3.93 -16.56
N TYR A 246 10.04 3.27 -16.64
CA TYR A 246 11.31 3.87 -17.07
C TYR A 246 11.97 3.08 -18.20
N GLY A 247 12.96 3.71 -18.86
CA GLY A 247 13.74 3.08 -19.92
C GLY A 247 12.95 2.84 -21.21
N GLY A 248 11.96 3.68 -21.51
CA GLY A 248 11.10 3.53 -22.70
C GLY A 248 10.05 2.41 -22.58
N LEU A 249 9.91 1.82 -21.39
CA LEU A 249 8.90 0.79 -21.12
C LEU A 249 7.56 1.43 -20.79
N ASN A 250 6.50 0.81 -21.30
CA ASN A 250 5.13 1.19 -20.96
C ASN A 250 4.51 0.13 -20.04
N HIS A 251 3.64 0.59 -19.14
CA HIS A 251 2.84 -0.31 -18.34
C HIS A 251 1.90 -1.14 -19.22
N VAL A 252 1.80 -2.42 -18.92
CA VAL A 252 0.82 -3.32 -19.52
C VAL A 252 -0.12 -3.80 -18.42
N SER A 253 -1.39 -3.46 -18.54
CA SER A 253 -2.41 -4.00 -17.63
C SER A 253 -2.71 -5.45 -17.99
N ILE A 254 -2.80 -6.32 -16.99
CA ILE A 254 -3.21 -7.70 -17.21
C ILE A 254 -4.63 -7.79 -17.78
N ALA A 255 -5.51 -6.83 -17.46
CA ALA A 255 -6.85 -6.74 -18.01
C ALA A 255 -6.88 -6.56 -19.54
N SER A 256 -5.77 -6.09 -20.16
CA SER A 256 -5.67 -5.95 -21.63
C SER A 256 -5.41 -7.26 -22.36
N LEU A 257 -5.10 -8.34 -21.64
CA LEU A 257 -4.89 -9.65 -22.24
C LEU A 257 -6.23 -10.35 -22.56
N PRO A 258 -6.27 -11.22 -23.57
CA PRO A 258 -7.48 -11.98 -23.89
C PRO A 258 -8.03 -12.73 -22.66
N ARG A 259 -9.35 -12.65 -22.46
CA ARG A 259 -10.09 -13.31 -21.36
C ARG A 259 -9.67 -12.91 -19.94
N MET A 260 -8.89 -11.83 -19.81
CA MET A 260 -8.50 -11.33 -18.49
C MET A 260 -9.38 -10.17 -18.01
N ARG A 261 -9.98 -9.39 -18.94
CA ARG A 261 -10.85 -8.26 -18.57
C ARG A 261 -12.04 -8.69 -17.70
N GLU A 262 -12.63 -9.85 -18.02
CA GLU A 262 -13.84 -10.38 -17.39
C GLU A 262 -13.61 -10.83 -15.94
N ARG A 263 -12.34 -11.06 -15.57
CA ARG A 263 -11.91 -11.52 -14.23
C ARG A 263 -11.00 -10.55 -13.51
N THR A 264 -10.74 -9.37 -14.07
CA THR A 264 -9.82 -8.40 -13.46
C THR A 264 -10.55 -7.18 -12.91
N ILE A 265 -10.21 -6.83 -11.67
CA ILE A 265 -10.54 -5.57 -11.04
C ILE A 265 -9.28 -4.71 -11.07
N VAL A 266 -9.31 -3.64 -11.85
CA VAL A 266 -8.20 -2.69 -11.95
C VAL A 266 -8.40 -1.57 -10.92
N PHE A 267 -7.41 -1.37 -10.05
CA PHE A 267 -7.33 -0.25 -9.14
C PHE A 267 -6.29 0.74 -9.66
N ASN A 268 -6.66 1.97 -9.79
CA ASN A 268 -5.72 3.04 -10.15
C ASN A 268 -6.17 4.35 -9.50
N GLY A 269 -5.39 5.41 -9.65
CA GLY A 269 -5.74 6.68 -9.01
C GLY A 269 -4.74 7.78 -9.27
N PHE A 270 -4.99 8.89 -8.62
CA PHE A 270 -4.29 10.14 -8.89
C PHE A 270 -3.12 10.39 -7.94
N SER A 271 -2.97 9.55 -6.90
CA SER A 271 -1.99 9.75 -5.83
C SER A 271 -0.56 9.85 -6.32
N LYS A 272 -0.14 9.02 -7.32
CA LYS A 272 1.26 8.88 -7.71
C LYS A 272 1.59 9.59 -9.02
N GLY A 273 0.91 9.24 -10.10
CA GLY A 273 1.14 9.85 -11.41
C GLY A 273 0.76 11.33 -11.48
N PHE A 274 -0.15 11.79 -10.60
CA PHE A 274 -0.65 13.18 -10.61
C PHE A 274 -0.32 13.94 -9.31
N ALA A 275 0.55 13.40 -8.44
CA ALA A 275 0.96 14.02 -7.17
C ALA A 275 -0.23 14.44 -6.28
N MET A 276 -1.25 13.55 -6.13
CA MET A 276 -2.48 13.81 -5.39
C MET A 276 -2.65 12.93 -4.14
N THR A 277 -1.58 12.61 -3.41
CA THR A 277 -1.66 11.70 -2.25
C THR A 277 -2.64 12.18 -1.19
N GLY A 278 -2.58 13.46 -0.83
CA GLY A 278 -3.43 14.11 0.19
C GLY A 278 -4.89 14.32 -0.24
N TRP A 279 -5.20 14.28 -1.53
CA TRP A 279 -6.55 14.47 -2.07
C TRP A 279 -7.46 13.26 -1.87
N ARG A 280 -6.87 12.10 -1.57
CA ARG A 280 -7.59 10.84 -1.35
C ARG A 280 -8.56 10.48 -2.49
N LEU A 281 -8.05 10.39 -3.70
CA LEU A 281 -8.86 10.02 -4.87
C LEU A 281 -8.22 8.89 -5.67
N GLY A 282 -8.98 7.83 -5.86
CA GLY A 282 -8.71 6.69 -6.72
C GLY A 282 -9.94 6.29 -7.50
N TYR A 283 -9.83 5.21 -8.25
CA TYR A 283 -10.95 4.62 -8.96
C TYR A 283 -10.75 3.12 -9.15
N VAL A 284 -11.87 2.43 -9.36
CA VAL A 284 -11.94 1.00 -9.67
C VAL A 284 -12.61 0.83 -11.01
N CYS A 285 -12.00 0.04 -11.89
CA CYS A 285 -12.57 -0.39 -13.16
C CYS A 285 -12.71 -1.91 -13.16
N ALA A 286 -13.91 -2.42 -13.41
CA ALA A 286 -14.19 -3.86 -13.46
C ALA A 286 -15.47 -4.13 -14.26
N PRO A 287 -15.78 -5.40 -14.61
CA PRO A 287 -17.06 -5.78 -15.15
C PRO A 287 -18.23 -5.28 -14.29
N LYS A 288 -19.33 -4.95 -14.95
CA LYS A 288 -20.53 -4.39 -14.32
C LYS A 288 -21.00 -5.19 -13.10
N GLU A 289 -21.01 -6.51 -13.21
CA GLU A 289 -21.47 -7.42 -12.15
C GLU A 289 -20.64 -7.30 -10.88
N ILE A 290 -19.33 -7.05 -11.02
CA ILE A 290 -18.41 -6.82 -9.90
C ILE A 290 -18.66 -5.41 -9.34
N ILE A 291 -18.71 -4.39 -10.19
CA ILE A 291 -18.93 -3.00 -9.78
C ILE A 291 -20.24 -2.85 -9.00
N GLU A 292 -21.31 -3.53 -9.41
CA GLU A 292 -22.60 -3.50 -8.70
C GLU A 292 -22.47 -3.97 -7.24
N GLN A 293 -21.63 -4.97 -6.94
CA GLN A 293 -21.44 -5.45 -5.58
C GLN A 293 -20.50 -4.52 -4.78
N VAL A 294 -19.41 -4.11 -5.38
CA VAL A 294 -18.43 -3.18 -4.78
C VAL A 294 -19.10 -1.84 -4.44
N LEU A 295 -19.96 -1.32 -5.33
CA LEU A 295 -20.69 -0.08 -5.12
C LEU A 295 -21.64 -0.15 -3.92
N LYS A 296 -22.25 -1.30 -3.63
CA LYS A 296 -23.09 -1.46 -2.43
C LYS A 296 -22.30 -1.27 -1.15
N ILE A 297 -21.07 -1.80 -1.10
CA ILE A 297 -20.21 -1.63 0.05
C ILE A 297 -19.76 -0.16 0.15
N HIS A 298 -19.28 0.42 -0.95
CA HIS A 298 -18.85 1.81 -1.04
C HIS A 298 -19.89 2.80 -0.49
N GLN A 299 -21.14 2.67 -0.96
CA GLN A 299 -22.21 3.61 -0.54
C GLN A 299 -22.53 3.58 0.96
N TYR A 300 -22.36 2.42 1.62
CA TYR A 300 -22.59 2.32 3.06
C TYR A 300 -21.37 2.70 3.89
N MET A 301 -20.17 2.57 3.33
CA MET A 301 -18.92 2.91 4.04
C MET A 301 -18.61 4.41 3.98
N ILE A 302 -18.71 5.01 2.81
CA ILE A 302 -18.18 6.37 2.58
C ILE A 302 -19.14 7.26 1.76
N MET A 303 -20.11 6.69 1.09
CA MET A 303 -21.09 7.33 0.21
C MET A 303 -20.51 7.79 -1.12
N CYS A 304 -19.51 8.65 -1.15
CA CYS A 304 -18.80 9.09 -2.35
C CYS A 304 -17.40 9.65 -2.01
N ALA A 305 -16.51 9.68 -3.00
CA ALA A 305 -15.21 10.33 -2.86
C ALA A 305 -15.36 11.88 -2.73
N PRO A 306 -14.35 12.59 -2.18
CA PRO A 306 -14.40 14.04 -1.98
C PRO A 306 -14.68 14.81 -3.28
N THR A 307 -15.72 15.65 -3.26
CA THR A 307 -16.22 16.35 -4.46
C THR A 307 -15.14 17.24 -5.10
N ALA A 308 -14.44 18.07 -4.33
CA ALA A 308 -13.40 18.97 -4.86
C ALA A 308 -12.24 18.18 -5.50
N ALA A 309 -11.87 17.00 -4.93
CA ALA A 309 -10.85 16.12 -5.50
C ALA A 309 -11.29 15.56 -6.86
N GLN A 310 -12.57 15.25 -7.04
CA GLN A 310 -13.10 14.77 -8.30
C GLN A 310 -13.06 15.86 -9.39
N TYR A 311 -13.33 17.11 -9.06
CA TYR A 311 -13.19 18.24 -10.00
C TYR A 311 -11.73 18.47 -10.39
N ALA A 312 -10.80 18.40 -9.41
CA ALA A 312 -9.38 18.48 -9.69
C ALA A 312 -8.93 17.39 -10.67
N ALA A 313 -9.31 16.15 -10.41
CA ALA A 313 -8.92 15.01 -11.24
C ALA A 313 -9.54 15.08 -12.65
N ALA A 314 -10.78 15.55 -12.78
CA ALA A 314 -11.42 15.76 -14.08
C ALA A 314 -10.61 16.76 -14.93
N ALA A 315 -10.22 17.90 -14.35
CA ALA A 315 -9.41 18.89 -15.04
C ALA A 315 -8.02 18.36 -15.42
N LEU A 316 -7.38 17.57 -14.54
CA LEU A 316 -6.08 16.93 -14.83
C LEU A 316 -6.16 15.93 -15.97
N LEU A 317 -7.21 15.13 -16.03
CA LEU A 317 -7.39 14.16 -17.12
C LEU A 317 -7.74 14.86 -18.44
N GLU A 318 -8.59 15.89 -18.41
CA GLU A 318 -8.94 16.67 -19.59
C GLU A 318 -7.72 17.37 -20.18
N ASP A 319 -6.92 18.03 -19.35
CA ASP A 319 -5.66 18.65 -19.75
C ASP A 319 -4.67 17.60 -20.29
N GLY A 320 -4.45 16.51 -19.53
CA GLY A 320 -3.54 15.45 -19.92
C GLY A 320 -3.89 14.78 -21.24
N LEU A 321 -5.19 14.50 -21.48
CA LEU A 321 -5.67 13.94 -22.74
C LEU A 321 -5.47 14.90 -23.93
N SER A 322 -5.34 16.20 -23.70
CA SER A 322 -5.09 17.20 -24.74
C SER A 322 -3.61 17.42 -25.06
N ASN A 323 -2.69 17.10 -24.13
CA ASN A 323 -1.25 17.38 -24.23
C ASN A 323 -0.36 16.16 -24.00
N ASP A 324 -0.92 14.94 -24.13
CA ASP A 324 -0.24 13.65 -23.88
C ASP A 324 0.41 13.58 -22.48
N PHE A 325 -0.27 14.10 -21.48
CA PHE A 325 0.16 14.04 -20.07
C PHE A 325 1.55 14.63 -19.83
N ALA A 326 1.85 15.78 -20.44
CA ALA A 326 3.17 16.42 -20.40
C ALA A 326 3.70 16.64 -18.98
N GLU A 327 2.84 17.03 -18.00
CA GLU A 327 3.25 17.22 -16.61
C GLU A 327 3.63 15.89 -15.93
N VAL A 328 2.90 14.81 -16.23
CA VAL A 328 3.23 13.44 -15.75
C VAL A 328 4.55 12.97 -16.35
N ALA A 329 4.78 13.25 -17.65
CA ALA A 329 6.03 12.92 -18.32
C ALA A 329 7.24 13.62 -17.68
N LYS A 330 7.13 14.91 -17.36
CA LYS A 330 8.19 15.67 -16.66
C LYS A 330 8.52 15.06 -15.29
N MET A 331 7.50 14.71 -14.50
CA MET A 331 7.72 14.04 -13.21
C MET A 331 8.41 12.69 -13.37
N ARG A 332 8.01 11.89 -14.36
CA ARG A 332 8.61 10.59 -14.67
C ARG A 332 10.08 10.72 -15.08
N GLU A 333 10.43 11.69 -15.91
CA GLU A 333 11.82 11.96 -16.32
C GLU A 333 12.70 12.33 -15.13
N GLU A 334 12.22 13.18 -14.25
CA GLU A 334 12.94 13.56 -13.03
C GLU A 334 13.12 12.36 -12.08
N TYR A 335 12.10 11.51 -11.92
CA TYR A 335 12.24 10.27 -11.17
C TYR A 335 13.26 9.31 -11.83
N ASP A 336 13.29 9.19 -13.14
CA ASP A 336 14.28 8.34 -13.82
C ASP A 336 15.72 8.84 -13.62
N ARG A 337 15.93 10.18 -13.59
CA ARG A 337 17.23 10.79 -13.26
C ARG A 337 17.66 10.41 -11.83
N LYS A 338 16.78 10.53 -10.85
CA LYS A 338 17.02 10.17 -9.44
C LYS A 338 17.25 8.67 -9.27
N ARG A 339 16.46 7.85 -9.96
CA ARG A 339 16.60 6.40 -10.01
C ARG A 339 18.02 5.99 -10.48
N LYS A 340 18.47 6.54 -11.60
CA LYS A 340 19.80 6.24 -12.16
C LYS A 340 20.92 6.64 -11.20
N PHE A 341 20.81 7.81 -10.57
CA PHE A 341 21.77 8.27 -9.59
C PHE A 341 21.84 7.31 -8.40
N LEU A 342 20.69 7.02 -7.78
CA LEU A 342 20.63 6.18 -6.58
C LEU A 342 21.09 4.74 -6.88
N TYR A 343 20.67 4.16 -8.02
CA TYR A 343 21.09 2.81 -8.43
C TYR A 343 22.60 2.70 -8.56
N ARG A 344 23.24 3.65 -9.25
CA ARG A 344 24.70 3.71 -9.36
C ARG A 344 25.37 3.84 -7.99
N SER A 345 24.88 4.74 -7.14
CA SER A 345 25.45 4.97 -5.81
C SER A 345 25.37 3.74 -4.90
N LEU A 346 24.27 2.99 -4.96
CA LEU A 346 24.14 1.72 -4.23
C LEU A 346 25.17 0.68 -4.72
N GLY A 347 25.37 0.58 -6.04
CA GLY A 347 26.42 -0.27 -6.63
C GLY A 347 27.83 0.13 -6.19
N GLU A 348 28.14 1.43 -6.14
CA GLU A 348 29.42 1.96 -5.64
C GLU A 348 29.64 1.65 -4.16
N MET A 349 28.57 1.58 -3.36
CA MET A 349 28.64 1.12 -1.97
C MET A 349 28.78 -0.41 -1.89
N GLY A 350 28.62 -1.16 -2.98
CA GLY A 350 28.58 -2.63 -3.01
C GLY A 350 27.34 -3.22 -2.37
N LEU A 351 26.23 -2.48 -2.38
CA LEU A 351 24.90 -2.99 -2.01
C LEU A 351 24.23 -3.50 -3.29
N GLU A 352 23.95 -4.80 -3.32
CA GLU A 352 23.28 -5.41 -4.46
C GLU A 352 21.83 -4.93 -4.54
N CYS A 353 21.42 -4.45 -5.72
CA CYS A 353 20.09 -3.94 -5.95
C CYS A 353 19.53 -4.41 -7.29
N PHE A 354 18.30 -4.93 -7.29
CA PHE A 354 17.54 -5.07 -8.52
C PHE A 354 17.32 -3.68 -9.14
N GLU A 355 17.57 -3.54 -10.44
CA GLU A 355 17.33 -2.27 -11.12
C GLU A 355 15.82 -2.03 -11.32
N PRO A 356 15.18 -1.09 -10.59
CA PRO A 356 13.75 -0.87 -10.72
C PRO A 356 13.42 -0.31 -12.10
N LYS A 357 12.35 -0.81 -12.68
CA LYS A 357 11.82 -0.33 -13.98
C LYS A 357 10.51 0.44 -13.82
N GLY A 358 10.00 0.56 -12.60
CA GLY A 358 8.79 1.32 -12.30
C GLY A 358 8.72 1.82 -10.85
N ALA A 359 7.63 2.49 -10.52
CA ALA A 359 7.37 3.17 -9.24
C ALA A 359 8.48 4.20 -8.91
N PHE A 360 8.77 4.46 -7.65
CA PHE A 360 9.86 5.34 -7.21
C PHE A 360 10.59 4.78 -5.98
N TYR A 361 10.83 3.47 -6.00
CA TYR A 361 11.52 2.76 -4.92
C TYR A 361 12.71 1.97 -5.41
N MET A 362 13.70 1.80 -4.52
CA MET A 362 14.77 0.83 -4.61
C MET A 362 14.72 -0.12 -3.43
N PHE A 363 15.12 -1.36 -3.66
CA PHE A 363 15.05 -2.43 -2.68
C PHE A 363 16.39 -3.18 -2.61
N PRO A 364 17.49 -2.48 -2.18
CA PRO A 364 18.81 -3.08 -2.11
C PRO A 364 18.90 -4.10 -0.98
N SER A 365 19.71 -5.14 -1.19
CA SER A 365 20.15 -6.05 -0.15
C SER A 365 21.28 -5.43 0.67
N VAL A 366 21.20 -5.56 1.98
CA VAL A 366 22.23 -5.15 2.95
C VAL A 366 23.02 -6.35 3.50
N GLU A 367 22.74 -7.56 3.04
CA GLU A 367 23.36 -8.82 3.49
C GLU A 367 24.90 -8.76 3.47
N SER A 368 25.49 -8.12 2.46
CA SER A 368 26.93 -7.92 2.34
C SER A 368 27.56 -7.06 3.45
N THR A 369 26.75 -6.48 4.33
CA THR A 369 27.21 -5.69 5.48
C THR A 369 27.25 -6.50 6.79
N GLY A 370 26.83 -7.77 6.75
CA GLY A 370 26.84 -8.67 7.91
C GLY A 370 25.68 -8.49 8.89
N VAL A 371 24.71 -7.62 8.59
CA VAL A 371 23.52 -7.39 9.41
C VAL A 371 22.24 -7.56 8.60
N ASP A 372 21.12 -7.83 9.27
CA ASP A 372 19.80 -7.84 8.66
C ASP A 372 19.26 -6.42 8.40
N GLY A 373 18.13 -6.33 7.67
CA GLY A 373 17.54 -5.04 7.28
C GLY A 373 17.04 -4.21 8.46
N GLU A 374 16.52 -4.80 9.54
CA GLU A 374 16.06 -4.07 10.73
C GLU A 374 17.23 -3.49 11.48
N THR A 375 18.23 -4.29 11.79
CA THR A 375 19.48 -3.86 12.45
C THR A 375 20.16 -2.76 11.64
N PHE A 376 20.24 -2.91 10.31
CA PHE A 376 20.80 -1.90 9.42
C PHE A 376 20.08 -0.56 9.55
N VAL A 377 18.75 -0.56 9.45
CA VAL A 377 17.94 0.68 9.51
C VAL A 377 17.99 1.32 10.88
N GLU A 378 17.87 0.56 11.96
CA GLU A 378 17.95 1.10 13.33
C GLU A 378 19.29 1.79 13.59
N ARG A 379 20.38 1.17 13.21
CA ARG A 379 21.72 1.77 13.33
C ARG A 379 21.89 2.98 12.41
N LEU A 380 21.43 2.89 11.15
CA LEU A 380 21.50 3.98 10.18
C LEU A 380 20.77 5.24 10.69
N ILE A 381 19.59 5.08 11.29
CA ILE A 381 18.83 6.20 11.88
C ILE A 381 19.59 6.81 13.06
N HIS A 382 20.04 6.01 14.00
CA HIS A 382 20.66 6.51 15.24
C HIS A 382 22.05 7.08 15.02
N GLU A 383 22.88 6.44 14.22
CA GLU A 383 24.28 6.81 14.04
C GLU A 383 24.48 7.84 12.92
N TYR A 384 23.69 7.76 11.84
CA TYR A 384 23.88 8.57 10.62
C TYR A 384 22.68 9.46 10.24
N LYS A 385 21.57 9.41 10.98
CA LYS A 385 20.39 10.25 10.75
C LYS A 385 19.80 10.09 9.35
N VAL A 386 19.72 8.86 8.86
CA VAL A 386 19.01 8.53 7.61
C VAL A 386 17.94 7.49 7.92
N CYS A 387 16.70 7.79 7.54
CA CYS A 387 15.54 6.96 7.80
C CYS A 387 15.02 6.33 6.50
N CYS A 388 14.89 5.00 6.50
CA CYS A 388 14.17 4.24 5.50
C CYS A 388 13.54 2.99 6.16
N PRO A 389 12.49 2.38 5.60
CA PRO A 389 11.92 1.16 6.16
C PRO A 389 12.80 -0.06 5.92
N ALA A 390 12.85 -0.97 6.90
CA ALA A 390 13.40 -2.31 6.70
C ALA A 390 12.51 -3.12 5.76
N GLY A 391 13.12 -3.95 4.95
CA GLY A 391 12.44 -4.73 3.91
C GLY A 391 11.50 -5.80 4.46
N ILE A 392 11.77 -6.32 5.66
CA ILE A 392 10.89 -7.28 6.35
C ILE A 392 9.45 -6.74 6.54
N ALA A 393 9.26 -5.43 6.59
CA ALA A 393 7.94 -4.82 6.68
C ALA A 393 7.07 -5.11 5.44
N PHE A 394 7.66 -5.51 4.32
CA PHE A 394 6.99 -5.82 3.05
C PHE A 394 6.88 -7.33 2.77
N GLY A 395 7.27 -8.15 3.74
CA GLY A 395 7.25 -9.61 3.68
C GLY A 395 8.61 -10.23 4.01
N GLU A 396 8.60 -11.53 4.30
CA GLU A 396 9.81 -12.26 4.74
C GLU A 396 10.93 -12.28 3.69
N ALA A 397 10.59 -12.21 2.39
CA ALA A 397 11.58 -12.07 1.33
C ALA A 397 12.45 -10.80 1.45
N GLY A 398 11.98 -9.82 2.22
CA GLY A 398 12.68 -8.56 2.50
C GLY A 398 13.63 -8.59 3.70
N TYR A 399 13.88 -9.72 4.34
CA TYR A 399 14.65 -9.80 5.61
C TYR A 399 16.01 -9.09 5.54
N TYR A 400 16.77 -9.30 4.47
CA TYR A 400 18.06 -8.64 4.23
C TYR A 400 17.96 -7.39 3.37
N HIS A 401 16.77 -6.82 3.18
CA HIS A 401 16.58 -5.66 2.32
C HIS A 401 16.17 -4.42 3.11
N ILE A 402 16.34 -3.27 2.47
CA ILE A 402 15.76 -2.00 2.89
C ILE A 402 15.01 -1.38 1.71
N ARG A 403 13.99 -0.55 1.97
CA ARG A 403 13.33 0.20 0.90
C ARG A 403 13.74 1.66 0.93
N ILE A 404 14.25 2.17 -0.17
CA ILE A 404 14.60 3.58 -0.36
C ILE A 404 13.65 4.19 -1.39
N SER A 405 12.95 5.28 -1.01
CA SER A 405 12.20 6.08 -1.96
C SER A 405 13.10 7.14 -2.59
N TYR A 406 13.03 7.31 -3.92
CA TYR A 406 13.67 8.43 -4.61
C TYR A 406 12.68 9.55 -4.99
N ALA A 407 11.50 9.54 -4.40
CA ALA A 407 10.53 10.61 -4.51
C ALA A 407 10.82 11.77 -3.53
N TYR A 408 12.06 12.26 -3.54
CA TYR A 408 12.56 13.36 -2.71
C TYR A 408 13.33 14.37 -3.56
N ALA A 409 13.65 15.55 -2.98
CA ALA A 409 14.56 16.50 -3.62
C ALA A 409 15.94 15.85 -3.82
N MET A 410 16.60 16.14 -4.94
CA MET A 410 17.88 15.53 -5.28
C MET A 410 18.93 15.76 -4.20
N GLU A 411 18.97 16.96 -3.62
CA GLU A 411 19.89 17.31 -2.53
C GLU A 411 19.69 16.41 -1.28
N GLN A 412 18.45 16.04 -0.95
CA GLN A 412 18.17 15.11 0.15
C GLN A 412 18.67 13.70 -0.16
N ILE A 413 18.47 13.25 -1.40
CA ILE A 413 18.95 11.93 -1.86
C ILE A 413 20.48 11.89 -1.78
N GLU A 414 21.17 12.91 -2.30
CA GLU A 414 22.64 13.00 -2.30
C GLU A 414 23.22 12.97 -0.87
N LYS A 415 22.66 13.79 0.04
CA LYS A 415 23.06 13.79 1.46
C LYS A 415 22.79 12.45 2.15
N GLY A 416 21.61 11.84 1.87
CA GLY A 416 21.27 10.52 2.42
C GLY A 416 22.22 9.43 1.95
N VAL A 417 22.55 9.43 0.66
CA VAL A 417 23.52 8.51 0.03
C VAL A 417 24.91 8.68 0.63
N GLU A 418 25.40 9.92 0.80
CA GLU A 418 26.70 10.18 1.42
C GLU A 418 26.79 9.61 2.86
N ARG A 419 25.75 9.84 3.67
CA ARG A 419 25.69 9.32 5.04
C ARG A 419 25.64 7.78 5.05
N MET A 420 24.81 7.19 4.18
CA MET A 420 24.68 5.73 4.04
C MET A 420 26.01 5.10 3.59
N ALA A 421 26.76 5.72 2.67
CA ALA A 421 28.06 5.23 2.23
C ALA A 421 29.08 5.17 3.38
N LYS A 422 29.11 6.19 4.25
CA LYS A 422 29.94 6.21 5.45
C LYS A 422 29.56 5.08 6.41
N PHE A 423 28.26 4.85 6.60
CA PHE A 423 27.76 3.77 7.46
C PHE A 423 28.11 2.38 6.93
N VAL A 424 27.88 2.12 5.63
CA VAL A 424 28.26 0.84 5.01
C VAL A 424 29.76 0.57 5.15
N LYS A 425 30.61 1.59 4.97
CA LYS A 425 32.07 1.47 5.18
C LYS A 425 32.39 1.13 6.64
N GLN A 426 31.72 1.72 7.61
CA GLN A 426 31.86 1.41 9.03
C GLN A 426 31.50 -0.05 9.30
N LEU A 427 30.30 -0.51 8.90
CA LEU A 427 29.87 -1.89 9.09
C LEU A 427 30.88 -2.91 8.56
N ARG A 428 31.40 -2.68 7.35
CA ARG A 428 32.41 -3.56 6.77
C ARG A 428 33.77 -3.53 7.50
N SER A 429 34.10 -2.44 8.18
CA SER A 429 35.28 -2.39 9.04
C SER A 429 35.10 -3.15 10.36
N GLU A 430 33.89 -3.23 10.87
CA GLU A 430 33.52 -4.00 12.07
C GLU A 430 33.51 -5.52 11.82
N MET A 431 33.36 -5.96 10.56
CA MET A 431 33.43 -7.38 10.17
C MET A 431 34.85 -7.96 10.08
N LYS A 432 35.86 -7.09 10.04
CA LYS A 432 37.29 -7.48 9.95
C LYS A 432 37.89 -7.64 11.35
#